data_eb4495cf1e26feacfeac6776e3ae4e31
#
_entry.id   eb4495cf1e26feacfeac6776e3ae4e31
#
_cell.length_a   1.000
_cell.length_b   1.000
_cell.length_c   1.000
_cell.angle_alpha   90.00
_cell.angle_beta   90.00
_cell.angle_gamma   90.00
#
_symmetry.space_group_name_H-M   'P 1'
#
loop_
_entity.id
_entity.type
_entity.pdbx_description
1 polymer ?
#
loop_
_entity_poly.entity_id
_entity_poly.type
_entity_poly.pdbx_seq_one_letter_code
_entity_poly.pdbx_strand_id
1 'polypeptide(L)'
;VLELARCEFILRRENIIALGNSGTGKTHVALALGLAACQKGFPVAFTTAAALVHQLMEARDERRLLKLQRELQAVKLLVVDELGYVPLSPTGAELLFEVLSQRYERGSTIITSNLPFEDWTSVLGSERLTGALLDRLTHHVHILTMNGDSYRLKQSSGRRRADAAERAEQNQATSETVDPGTGEISET
;
A
#
# COMPACT_ATOMS: atom_id res chain seq x y z
N VAL A 1 5.68 1.84 -16.10
CA VAL A 1 5.02 2.84 -15.24
C VAL A 1 4.73 4.13 -16.01
N LEU A 2 5.69 4.70 -16.75
CA LEU A 2 5.47 5.95 -17.51
C LEU A 2 4.34 5.84 -18.55
N GLU A 3 4.19 4.70 -19.21
CA GLU A 3 3.09 4.44 -20.12
C GLU A 3 1.74 4.43 -19.39
N LEU A 4 1.67 3.81 -18.21
CA LEU A 4 0.47 3.78 -17.38
C LEU A 4 0.05 5.19 -16.90
N ALA A 5 0.99 6.14 -16.75
CA ALA A 5 0.68 7.53 -16.42
C ALA A 5 -0.11 8.26 -17.52
N ARG A 6 -0.19 7.70 -18.73
CA ARG A 6 -1.10 8.18 -19.78
C ARG A 6 -2.57 7.87 -19.48
N CYS A 7 -2.83 7.01 -18.50
CA CYS A 7 -4.18 6.61 -18.05
C CYS A 7 -5.05 5.97 -19.14
N GLU A 8 -4.47 5.48 -20.24
CA GLU A 8 -5.22 4.78 -21.30
C GLU A 8 -5.85 3.48 -20.78
N PHE A 9 -5.21 2.83 -19.79
CA PHE A 9 -5.75 1.64 -19.12
C PHE A 9 -7.14 1.88 -18.51
N ILE A 10 -7.44 3.12 -18.06
CA ILE A 10 -8.75 3.48 -17.51
C ILE A 10 -9.81 3.47 -18.63
N LEU A 11 -9.47 3.97 -19.81
CA LEU A 11 -10.38 3.97 -20.96
C LEU A 11 -10.63 2.56 -21.47
N ARG A 12 -9.63 1.69 -21.39
CA ARG A 12 -9.71 0.27 -21.77
C ARG A 12 -10.26 -0.62 -20.65
N ARG A 13 -10.54 -0.06 -19.46
CA ARG A 13 -11.02 -0.79 -18.28
C ARG A 13 -10.08 -1.92 -17.86
N GLU A 14 -8.79 -1.70 -18.03
CA GLU A 14 -7.73 -2.62 -17.61
C GLU A 14 -7.38 -2.38 -16.15
N ASN A 15 -6.98 -3.43 -15.44
CA ASN A 15 -6.56 -3.38 -14.05
C ASN A 15 -5.04 -3.25 -13.94
N ILE A 16 -4.57 -2.84 -12.77
CA ILE A 16 -3.15 -2.87 -12.42
C ILE A 16 -3.01 -3.61 -11.10
N ILE A 17 -2.11 -4.58 -11.04
CA ILE A 17 -1.78 -5.28 -9.80
C ILE A 17 -0.29 -5.10 -9.53
N ALA A 18 0.06 -4.43 -8.43
CA ALA A 18 1.42 -4.22 -7.99
C ALA A 18 1.76 -5.20 -6.86
N LEU A 19 2.64 -6.16 -7.15
CA LEU A 19 3.08 -7.20 -6.24
C LEU A 19 4.53 -6.97 -5.80
N GLY A 20 4.88 -7.35 -4.58
CA GLY A 20 6.26 -7.34 -4.10
C GLY A 20 6.40 -7.02 -2.62
N ASN A 21 7.61 -7.10 -2.11
CA ASN A 21 7.92 -6.95 -0.69
C ASN A 21 7.48 -5.58 -0.12
N SER A 22 7.33 -5.51 1.20
CA SER A 22 7.04 -4.25 1.88
C SER A 22 8.16 -3.22 1.67
N GLY A 23 7.77 -1.94 1.45
CA GLY A 23 8.73 -0.85 1.27
C GLY A 23 9.32 -0.70 -0.13
N THR A 24 8.86 -1.47 -1.14
CA THR A 24 9.34 -1.38 -2.53
C THR A 24 8.70 -0.26 -3.36
N GLY A 25 7.78 0.52 -2.78
CA GLY A 25 7.17 1.68 -3.44
C GLY A 25 5.83 1.41 -4.15
N LYS A 26 5.18 0.25 -3.93
CA LYS A 26 3.88 -0.09 -4.54
C LYS A 26 2.82 1.00 -4.34
N THR A 27 2.60 1.39 -3.09
CA THR A 27 1.66 2.46 -2.72
C THR A 27 2.00 3.79 -3.39
N HIS A 28 3.30 4.13 -3.51
CA HIS A 28 3.73 5.35 -4.19
C HIS A 28 3.37 5.34 -5.67
N VAL A 29 3.59 4.21 -6.35
CA VAL A 29 3.20 4.05 -7.77
C VAL A 29 1.69 4.11 -7.91
N ALA A 30 0.93 3.44 -7.05
CA ALA A 30 -0.54 3.47 -7.07
C ALA A 30 -1.08 4.90 -6.86
N LEU A 31 -0.54 5.65 -5.89
CA LEU A 31 -0.89 7.05 -5.64
C LEU A 31 -0.51 7.96 -6.81
N ALA A 32 0.67 7.78 -7.40
CA ALA A 32 1.12 8.57 -8.54
C ALA A 32 0.20 8.35 -9.77
N LEU A 33 -0.20 7.11 -10.04
CA LEU A 33 -1.14 6.79 -11.11
C LEU A 33 -2.54 7.34 -10.81
N GLY A 34 -3.00 7.26 -9.55
CA GLY A 34 -4.26 7.87 -9.11
C GLY A 34 -4.26 9.39 -9.30
N LEU A 35 -3.16 10.07 -8.92
CA LEU A 35 -3.00 11.50 -9.12
C LEU A 35 -3.00 11.88 -10.62
N ALA A 36 -2.27 11.12 -11.44
CA ALA A 36 -2.26 11.34 -12.89
C ALA A 36 -3.67 11.18 -13.50
N ALA A 37 -4.47 10.23 -13.00
CA ALA A 37 -5.85 10.06 -13.40
C ALA A 37 -6.74 11.25 -12.97
N CYS A 38 -6.59 11.75 -11.73
CA CYS A 38 -7.29 12.94 -11.26
C CYS A 38 -6.96 14.18 -12.12
N GLN A 39 -5.68 14.39 -12.48
CA GLN A 39 -5.25 15.49 -13.33
C GLN A 39 -5.87 15.42 -14.72
N LYS A 40 -6.26 14.25 -15.19
CA LYS A 40 -6.99 14.04 -16.45
C LYS A 40 -8.52 14.08 -16.29
N GLY A 41 -9.01 14.40 -15.09
CA GLY A 41 -10.45 14.55 -14.82
C GLY A 41 -11.18 13.22 -14.56
N PHE A 42 -10.48 12.10 -14.37
CA PHE A 42 -11.13 10.85 -13.99
C PHE A 42 -11.51 10.87 -12.51
N PRO A 43 -12.74 10.45 -12.14
CA PRO A 43 -13.10 10.22 -10.74
C PRO A 43 -12.29 9.03 -10.18
N VAL A 44 -11.54 9.26 -9.11
CA VAL A 44 -10.68 8.28 -8.44
C VAL A 44 -11.09 8.13 -6.99
N ALA A 45 -11.11 6.90 -6.49
CA ALA A 45 -11.18 6.61 -5.06
C ALA A 45 -9.94 5.83 -4.63
N PHE A 46 -9.40 6.17 -3.47
CA PHE A 46 -8.30 5.48 -2.83
C PHE A 46 -8.72 4.99 -1.46
N THR A 47 -8.44 3.72 -1.17
CA THR A 47 -8.70 3.10 0.12
C THR A 47 -7.73 1.94 0.35
N THR A 48 -7.53 1.52 1.59
CA THR A 48 -6.88 0.23 1.87
C THR A 48 -7.92 -0.90 1.83
N ALA A 49 -7.47 -2.13 1.57
CA ALA A 49 -8.37 -3.29 1.56
C ALA A 49 -9.11 -3.45 2.90
N ALA A 50 -8.41 -3.27 4.01
CA ALA A 50 -9.00 -3.35 5.35
C ALA A 50 -10.06 -2.26 5.56
N ALA A 51 -9.75 -0.99 5.23
CA ALA A 51 -10.70 0.11 5.38
C ALA A 51 -11.93 -0.08 4.49
N LEU A 52 -11.76 -0.54 3.26
CA LEU A 52 -12.88 -0.82 2.36
C LEU A 52 -13.79 -1.89 2.94
N VAL A 53 -13.23 -3.00 3.43
CA VAL A 53 -14.01 -4.08 4.05
C VAL A 53 -14.76 -3.59 5.28
N HIS A 54 -14.12 -2.80 6.14
CA HIS A 54 -14.80 -2.19 7.30
C HIS A 54 -15.98 -1.32 6.88
N GLN A 55 -15.81 -0.44 5.89
CA GLN A 55 -16.89 0.40 5.36
C GLN A 55 -18.04 -0.41 4.75
N LEU A 56 -17.72 -1.50 4.05
CA LEU A 56 -18.73 -2.38 3.46
C LEU A 56 -19.53 -3.13 4.54
N MET A 57 -18.87 -3.62 5.58
CA MET A 57 -19.54 -4.28 6.72
C MET A 57 -20.44 -3.31 7.47
N GLU A 58 -19.94 -2.12 7.79
CA GLU A 58 -20.72 -1.06 8.43
C GLU A 58 -21.93 -0.65 7.58
N ALA A 59 -21.71 -0.39 6.29
CA ALA A 59 -22.78 -0.02 5.37
C ALA A 59 -23.85 -1.12 5.23
N ARG A 60 -23.45 -2.41 5.31
CA ARG A 60 -24.39 -3.53 5.35
C ARG A 60 -25.25 -3.51 6.60
N ASP A 61 -24.62 -3.35 7.77
CA ASP A 61 -25.29 -3.35 9.06
C ASP A 61 -26.25 -2.16 9.18
N GLU A 62 -25.91 -1.02 8.60
CA GLU A 62 -26.74 0.18 8.51
C GLU A 62 -27.71 0.20 7.33
N ARG A 63 -27.83 -0.89 6.57
CA ARG A 63 -28.69 -1.02 5.39
C ARG A 63 -28.40 0.01 4.28
N ARG A 64 -27.14 0.48 4.18
CA ARG A 64 -26.66 1.44 3.18
C ARG A 64 -25.73 0.83 2.14
N LEU A 65 -25.54 -0.50 2.14
CA LEU A 65 -24.59 -1.20 1.28
C LEU A 65 -24.78 -0.87 -0.21
N LEU A 66 -26.04 -0.90 -0.70
CA LEU A 66 -26.34 -0.59 -2.10
C LEU A 66 -25.93 0.85 -2.50
N LYS A 67 -26.01 1.79 -1.58
CA LYS A 67 -25.57 3.17 -1.83
C LYS A 67 -24.07 3.22 -1.98
N LEU A 68 -23.32 2.63 -1.04
CA LEU A 68 -21.86 2.57 -1.10
C LEU A 68 -21.36 1.84 -2.35
N GLN A 69 -21.98 0.73 -2.73
CA GLN A 69 -21.63 0.00 -3.95
C GLN A 69 -21.83 0.86 -5.21
N ARG A 70 -22.92 1.65 -5.29
CA ARG A 70 -23.13 2.59 -6.40
C ARG A 70 -22.07 3.69 -6.45
N GLU A 71 -21.68 4.24 -5.29
CA GLU A 71 -20.61 5.24 -5.20
C GLU A 71 -19.27 4.66 -5.68
N LEU A 72 -18.93 3.44 -5.26
CA LEU A 72 -17.74 2.73 -5.73
C LEU A 72 -17.77 2.38 -7.21
N GLN A 73 -18.95 2.13 -7.79
CA GLN A 73 -19.10 1.89 -9.21
C GLN A 73 -19.00 3.17 -10.05
N ALA A 74 -19.35 4.32 -9.50
CA ALA A 74 -19.33 5.61 -10.19
C ALA A 74 -17.89 6.09 -10.48
N VAL A 75 -16.91 5.70 -9.67
CA VAL A 75 -15.50 6.06 -9.90
C VAL A 75 -14.92 5.28 -11.07
N LYS A 76 -14.11 5.94 -11.90
CA LYS A 76 -13.44 5.31 -13.05
C LYS A 76 -12.23 4.49 -12.63
N LEU A 77 -11.54 4.92 -11.57
CA LEU A 77 -10.40 4.23 -11.00
C LEU A 77 -10.60 4.02 -9.49
N LEU A 78 -10.59 2.78 -9.05
CA LEU A 78 -10.54 2.41 -7.64
C LEU A 78 -9.14 1.92 -7.29
N VAL A 79 -8.51 2.52 -6.31
CA VAL A 79 -7.22 2.05 -5.77
C VAL A 79 -7.48 1.35 -4.44
N VAL A 80 -7.15 0.06 -4.37
CA VAL A 80 -7.24 -0.78 -3.18
C VAL A 80 -5.82 -1.13 -2.76
N ASP A 81 -5.33 -0.44 -1.75
CA ASP A 81 -3.97 -0.61 -1.25
C ASP A 81 -3.90 -1.69 -0.15
N GLU A 82 -2.75 -2.33 -0.02
CA GLU A 82 -2.43 -3.28 1.06
C GLU A 82 -3.35 -4.52 1.13
N LEU A 83 -3.78 -5.07 0.00
CA LEU A 83 -4.46 -6.36 0.00
C LEU A 83 -3.49 -7.47 0.46
N GLY A 84 -3.88 -8.20 1.48
CA GLY A 84 -3.06 -9.27 2.05
C GLY A 84 -2.27 -8.91 3.29
N TYR A 85 -2.38 -7.68 3.78
CA TYR A 85 -1.72 -7.28 5.03
C TYR A 85 -2.40 -7.89 6.27
N VAL A 86 -3.72 -8.07 6.20
CA VAL A 86 -4.52 -8.69 7.25
C VAL A 86 -5.49 -9.68 6.61
N PRO A 87 -5.66 -10.90 7.17
CA PRO A 87 -6.70 -11.82 6.74
C PRO A 87 -8.09 -11.20 6.89
N LEU A 88 -8.95 -11.41 5.92
CA LEU A 88 -10.32 -10.91 5.93
C LEU A 88 -11.26 -11.92 6.60
N SER A 89 -12.31 -11.41 7.27
CA SER A 89 -13.41 -12.26 7.67
C SER A 89 -14.13 -12.84 6.45
N PRO A 90 -14.78 -14.01 6.54
CA PRO A 90 -15.51 -14.60 5.41
C PRO A 90 -16.49 -13.61 4.75
N THR A 91 -17.27 -12.92 5.58
CA THR A 91 -18.20 -11.89 5.09
C THR A 91 -17.48 -10.70 4.45
N GLY A 92 -16.36 -10.27 5.02
CA GLY A 92 -15.55 -9.18 4.46
C GLY A 92 -14.98 -9.56 3.10
N ALA A 93 -14.50 -10.78 2.94
CA ALA A 93 -14.00 -11.31 1.68
C ALA A 93 -15.10 -11.38 0.61
N GLU A 94 -16.32 -11.84 0.97
CA GLU A 94 -17.48 -11.87 0.07
C GLU A 94 -17.88 -10.47 -0.39
N LEU A 95 -17.95 -9.49 0.51
CA LEU A 95 -18.28 -8.11 0.18
C LEU A 95 -17.22 -7.45 -0.71
N LEU A 96 -15.94 -7.70 -0.43
CA LEU A 96 -14.86 -7.21 -1.29
C LEU A 96 -14.95 -7.84 -2.69
N PHE A 97 -15.15 -9.15 -2.75
CA PHE A 97 -15.35 -9.88 -4.00
C PHE A 97 -16.51 -9.30 -4.81
N GLU A 98 -17.65 -9.02 -4.16
CA GLU A 98 -18.81 -8.44 -4.82
C GLU A 98 -18.50 -7.07 -5.45
N VAL A 99 -17.85 -6.16 -4.70
CA VAL A 99 -17.43 -4.84 -5.21
C VAL A 99 -16.50 -4.98 -6.41
N LEU A 100 -15.45 -5.79 -6.30
CA LEU A 100 -14.48 -5.97 -7.38
C LEU A 100 -15.11 -6.65 -8.61
N SER A 101 -16.02 -7.61 -8.39
CA SER A 101 -16.78 -8.27 -9.47
C SER A 101 -17.74 -7.31 -10.18
N GLN A 102 -18.39 -6.41 -9.46
CA GLN A 102 -19.28 -5.40 -10.06
C GLN A 102 -18.51 -4.38 -10.90
N ARG A 103 -17.21 -4.21 -10.65
CA ARG A 103 -16.31 -3.34 -11.42
C ARG A 103 -15.73 -4.00 -12.67
N TYR A 104 -15.78 -5.33 -12.75
CA TYR A 104 -15.28 -6.07 -13.90
C TYR A 104 -15.86 -5.52 -15.21
N GLU A 105 -14.99 -5.18 -16.17
CA GLU A 105 -15.31 -4.55 -17.46
C GLU A 105 -16.09 -3.21 -17.40
N ARG A 106 -16.22 -2.61 -16.22
CA ARG A 106 -16.93 -1.33 -16.03
C ARG A 106 -16.02 -0.20 -15.57
N GLY A 107 -14.98 -0.51 -14.82
CA GLY A 107 -14.02 0.46 -14.32
C GLY A 107 -12.70 -0.21 -13.99
N SER A 108 -11.63 0.56 -13.97
CA SER A 108 -10.29 0.07 -13.63
C SER A 108 -10.07 0.00 -12.13
N THR A 109 -9.28 -0.97 -11.71
CA THR A 109 -8.87 -1.13 -10.32
C THR A 109 -7.36 -1.28 -10.25
N ILE A 110 -6.73 -0.54 -9.33
CA ILE A 110 -5.32 -0.77 -8.95
C ILE A 110 -5.35 -1.51 -7.62
N ILE A 111 -4.66 -2.64 -7.54
CA ILE A 111 -4.48 -3.38 -6.29
C ILE A 111 -3.00 -3.43 -5.98
N THR A 112 -2.62 -3.13 -4.74
CA THR A 112 -1.28 -3.42 -4.25
C THR A 112 -1.32 -4.56 -3.25
N SER A 113 -0.36 -5.48 -3.34
CA SER A 113 -0.23 -6.58 -2.40
C SER A 113 1.24 -6.89 -2.12
N ASN A 114 1.53 -7.28 -0.90
CA ASN A 114 2.82 -7.83 -0.50
C ASN A 114 2.89 -9.35 -0.69
N LEU A 115 1.77 -9.98 -1.03
CA LEU A 115 1.65 -11.41 -1.25
C LEU A 115 1.58 -11.73 -2.74
N PRO A 116 2.22 -12.80 -3.19
CA PRO A 116 1.98 -13.36 -4.52
C PRO A 116 0.57 -13.93 -4.62
N PHE A 117 0.09 -14.19 -5.83
CA PHE A 117 -1.30 -14.64 -6.06
C PHE A 117 -1.63 -15.96 -5.35
N GLU A 118 -0.66 -16.85 -5.24
CA GLU A 118 -0.78 -18.16 -4.60
C GLU A 118 -1.20 -18.03 -3.12
N ASP A 119 -0.78 -16.96 -2.47
CA ASP A 119 -1.05 -16.72 -1.06
C ASP A 119 -2.35 -15.96 -0.80
N TRP A 120 -3.05 -15.47 -1.84
CA TRP A 120 -4.29 -14.71 -1.68
C TRP A 120 -5.42 -15.53 -1.06
N THR A 121 -5.38 -16.86 -1.18
CA THR A 121 -6.34 -17.74 -0.50
C THR A 121 -6.26 -17.61 1.02
N SER A 122 -5.07 -17.38 1.57
CA SER A 122 -4.91 -17.16 3.02
C SER A 122 -5.58 -15.86 3.52
N VAL A 123 -5.74 -14.89 2.63
CA VAL A 123 -6.39 -13.59 2.91
C VAL A 123 -7.91 -13.68 2.75
N LEU A 124 -8.37 -14.31 1.68
CA LEU A 124 -9.79 -14.40 1.31
C LEU A 124 -10.50 -15.59 1.95
N GLY A 125 -9.74 -16.55 2.50
CA GLY A 125 -10.26 -17.69 3.24
C GLY A 125 -10.96 -18.77 2.40
N SER A 126 -11.01 -18.62 1.07
CA SER A 126 -11.69 -19.57 0.16
C SER A 126 -11.00 -19.65 -1.19
N GLU A 127 -10.55 -20.85 -1.58
CA GLU A 127 -9.95 -21.10 -2.91
C GLU A 127 -10.90 -20.73 -4.05
N ARG A 128 -12.18 -21.09 -3.90
CA ARG A 128 -13.20 -20.77 -4.90
C ARG A 128 -13.37 -19.28 -5.10
N LEU A 129 -13.42 -18.52 -4.00
CA LEU A 129 -13.55 -17.07 -4.03
C LEU A 129 -12.32 -16.44 -4.65
N THR A 130 -11.14 -16.90 -4.25
CA THR A 130 -9.84 -16.42 -4.75
C THR A 130 -9.71 -16.68 -6.25
N GLY A 131 -9.99 -17.90 -6.70
CA GLY A 131 -9.94 -18.24 -8.12
C GLY A 131 -10.88 -17.38 -8.96
N ALA A 132 -12.14 -17.22 -8.50
CA ALA A 132 -13.12 -16.40 -9.20
C ALA A 132 -12.76 -14.90 -9.22
N LEU A 133 -12.09 -14.40 -8.18
CA LEU A 133 -11.60 -13.02 -8.12
C LEU A 133 -10.42 -12.80 -9.06
N LEU A 134 -9.44 -13.69 -9.00
CA LEU A 134 -8.26 -13.64 -9.86
C LEU A 134 -8.62 -13.72 -11.33
N ASP A 135 -9.53 -14.60 -11.71
CA ASP A 135 -10.03 -14.71 -13.09
C ASP A 135 -10.52 -13.34 -13.62
N ARG A 136 -11.31 -12.62 -12.83
CA ARG A 136 -11.84 -11.30 -13.20
C ARG A 136 -10.78 -10.22 -13.23
N LEU A 137 -9.90 -10.21 -12.22
CA LEU A 137 -8.88 -9.17 -12.09
C LEU A 137 -7.79 -9.29 -13.14
N THR A 138 -7.45 -10.53 -13.54
CA THR A 138 -6.34 -10.82 -14.45
C THR A 138 -6.74 -10.91 -15.92
N HIS A 139 -8.02 -10.84 -16.24
CA HIS A 139 -8.50 -10.91 -17.64
C HIS A 139 -7.89 -9.79 -18.51
N HIS A 140 -7.84 -8.56 -18.01
CA HIS A 140 -7.15 -7.43 -18.64
C HIS A 140 -6.34 -6.70 -17.56
N VAL A 141 -5.04 -7.03 -17.42
CA VAL A 141 -4.24 -6.59 -16.30
C VAL A 141 -2.81 -6.22 -16.70
N HIS A 142 -2.28 -5.18 -16.04
CA HIS A 142 -0.86 -4.88 -15.99
C HIS A 142 -0.32 -5.33 -14.63
N ILE A 143 0.55 -6.33 -14.62
CA ILE A 143 1.20 -6.82 -13.39
C ILE A 143 2.53 -6.10 -13.24
N LEU A 144 2.70 -5.40 -12.13
CA LEU A 144 3.91 -4.72 -11.74
C LEU A 144 4.59 -5.51 -10.61
N THR A 145 5.63 -6.27 -10.95
CA THR A 145 6.43 -6.98 -9.96
C THR A 145 7.52 -6.05 -9.42
N MET A 146 7.44 -5.72 -8.14
CA MET A 146 8.32 -4.76 -7.49
C MET A 146 9.24 -5.48 -6.49
N ASN A 147 10.21 -6.20 -7.03
CA ASN A 147 11.21 -6.96 -6.28
C ASN A 147 12.45 -6.08 -6.10
N GLY A 148 12.55 -5.46 -4.95
CA GLY A 148 13.68 -4.61 -4.60
C GLY A 148 13.89 -4.57 -3.08
N ASP A 149 15.03 -3.99 -2.67
CA ASP A 149 15.24 -3.73 -1.25
C ASP A 149 14.24 -2.69 -0.73
N SER A 150 13.83 -2.86 0.51
CA SER A 150 12.93 -1.91 1.16
C SER A 150 13.60 -0.53 1.30
N TYR A 151 13.06 0.47 0.62
CA TYR A 151 13.51 1.85 0.77
C TYR A 151 13.33 2.36 2.21
N ARG A 152 12.27 1.94 2.90
CA ARG A 152 12.02 2.29 4.31
C ARG A 152 13.12 1.75 5.24
N LEU A 153 13.60 0.52 5.01
CA LEU A 153 14.69 -0.06 5.78
C LEU A 153 16.02 0.65 5.49
N LYS A 154 16.30 0.99 4.23
CA LYS A 154 17.51 1.75 3.86
C LYS A 154 17.50 3.14 4.52
N GLN A 155 16.40 3.84 4.51
CA GLN A 155 16.27 5.15 5.12
C GLN A 155 16.39 5.10 6.65
N SER A 156 15.77 4.12 7.31
CA SER A 156 15.86 3.96 8.76
C SER A 156 17.27 3.57 9.23
N SER A 157 17.97 2.73 8.47
CA SER A 157 19.36 2.36 8.77
C SER A 157 20.33 3.52 8.51
N GLY A 158 20.08 4.35 7.50
CA GLY A 158 20.82 5.57 7.24
C GLY A 158 20.67 6.60 8.38
N ARG A 159 19.44 6.84 8.86
CA ARG A 159 19.19 7.70 10.02
C ARG A 159 19.88 7.19 11.28
N ARG A 160 19.75 5.91 11.61
CA ARG A 160 20.42 5.34 12.80
C ARG A 160 21.94 5.48 12.75
N ARG A 161 22.56 5.38 11.55
CA ARG A 161 24.01 5.60 11.38
C ARG A 161 24.39 7.06 11.55
N ALA A 162 23.59 7.99 11.04
CA ALA A 162 23.80 9.42 11.22
C ALA A 162 23.68 9.83 12.71
N ASP A 163 22.59 9.39 13.38
CA ASP A 163 22.38 9.65 14.81
C ASP A 163 23.49 9.02 15.70
N ALA A 164 24.03 7.87 15.31
CA ALA A 164 25.14 7.23 16.01
C ALA A 164 26.47 7.98 15.80
N ALA A 165 26.72 8.51 14.61
CA ALA A 165 27.88 9.33 14.32
C ALA A 165 27.84 10.67 15.09
N GLU A 166 26.69 11.36 15.08
CA GLU A 166 26.52 12.60 15.87
C GLU A 166 26.75 12.38 17.38
N ARG A 167 26.22 11.28 17.93
CA ARG A 167 26.46 10.95 19.36
C ARG A 167 27.90 10.60 19.65
N ALA A 168 28.61 9.96 18.72
CA ALA A 168 30.03 9.67 18.88
C ALA A 168 30.88 10.95 18.86
N GLU A 169 30.57 11.89 17.98
CA GLU A 169 31.27 13.21 17.93
C GLU A 169 30.99 14.05 19.17
N GLN A 170 29.73 14.07 19.67
CA GLN A 170 29.40 14.77 20.92
C GLN A 170 30.12 14.18 22.15
N ASN A 171 30.25 12.86 22.23
CA ASN A 171 30.98 12.21 23.33
C ASN A 171 32.49 12.46 23.26
N GLN A 172 33.08 12.58 22.07
CA GLN A 172 34.48 12.95 21.90
C GLN A 172 34.72 14.41 22.30
N ALA A 173 33.86 15.32 21.88
CA ALA A 173 33.94 16.73 22.25
C ALA A 173 33.81 16.97 23.77
N THR A 174 32.99 16.15 24.46
CA THR A 174 32.85 16.23 25.93
C THR A 174 34.01 15.59 26.67
N SER A 175 34.72 14.63 26.09
CA SER A 175 35.93 14.02 26.72
C SER A 175 37.19 14.88 26.59
N GLU A 176 37.27 15.73 25.56
CA GLU A 176 38.41 16.66 25.38
C GLU A 176 38.33 17.91 26.27
N THR A 177 37.18 18.22 26.88
CA THR A 177 36.99 19.37 27.77
C THR A 177 37.27 19.07 29.26
N VAL A 178 37.59 17.83 29.63
CA VAL A 178 38.00 17.48 31.00
C VAL A 178 39.53 17.48 31.04
N ASP A 179 40.10 18.67 31.20
CA ASP A 179 41.52 18.88 31.54
C ASP A 179 41.78 18.41 32.99
N PRO A 180 42.71 17.48 33.25
CA PRO A 180 43.10 17.13 34.62
C PRO A 180 44.10 18.18 35.16
N GLY A 181 43.56 19.38 35.43
CA GLY A 181 44.32 20.48 36.04
C GLY A 181 44.64 20.21 37.49
N THR A 182 45.91 19.96 37.73
CA THR A 182 46.75 20.36 38.86
C THR A 182 46.25 20.07 40.27
N GLY A 183 46.60 18.90 40.76
CA GLY A 183 46.80 18.67 42.21
C GLY A 183 48.15 19.13 42.64
N GLU A 184 48.33 20.38 43.03
CA GLU A 184 49.43 20.78 43.88
C GLU A 184 49.07 20.64 45.36
N ILE A 185 49.65 19.61 45.97
CA ILE A 185 49.65 19.44 47.39
C ILE A 185 50.88 20.26 47.88
N SER A 186 50.69 21.37 48.56
CA SER A 186 51.72 21.99 49.34
C SER A 186 51.56 21.60 50.81
N GLU A 187 52.49 20.75 51.27
CA GLU A 187 52.83 20.59 52.69
C GLU A 187 53.46 21.87 53.24
N THR A 188 52.95 22.33 54.36
CA THR A 188 53.72 22.83 55.51
C THR A 188 52.86 22.86 56.75
#